data_73df58b1c262c840a0970ba6bd0980f4
#
_entry.id   73df58b1c262c840a0970ba6bd0980f4
#
_cell.length_a   1.000
_cell.length_b   1.000
_cell.length_c   1.000
_cell.angle_alpha   90.00
_cell.angle_beta   90.00
_cell.angle_gamma   90.00
#
_symmetry.space_group_name_H-M   'P 1'
#
loop_
_entity.id
_entity.type
_entity.pdbx_description
1 polymer ?
#
loop_
_entity_poly.entity_id
_entity_poly.type
_entity_poly.pdbx_seq_one_letter_code
_entity_poly.pdbx_strand_id
1 'polypeptide(L)' 'MNRKQEMLVITMEECAELSQACSKIIRFEKDQCPNDLSNLQDEIGDVMCMIDILKNNGLVSD' A
#
# COMPACT_ATOMS: atom_id res chain seq x y z
N MET A 1 -11.88 10.55 15.98
CA MET A 1 -10.62 9.87 15.72
C MET A 1 -9.48 10.87 15.75
N ASN A 2 -8.39 10.57 16.44
CA ASN A 2 -7.24 11.49 16.48
C ASN A 2 -6.36 11.31 15.23
N ARG A 3 -5.39 12.21 15.07
CA ARG A 3 -4.52 12.21 13.90
C ARG A 3 -3.71 10.91 13.76
N LYS A 4 -3.26 10.36 14.88
CA LYS A 4 -2.51 9.11 14.90
C LYS A 4 -3.36 7.97 14.36
N GLN A 5 -4.62 7.90 14.81
CA GLN A 5 -5.56 6.89 14.35
C GLN A 5 -5.88 7.06 12.87
N GLU A 6 -6.03 8.30 12.41
CA GLU A 6 -6.28 8.57 10.99
C GLU A 6 -5.14 8.06 10.11
N MET A 7 -3.89 8.30 10.53
CA MET A 7 -2.73 7.81 9.79
C MET A 7 -2.71 6.29 9.72
N LEU A 8 -3.07 5.63 10.81
CA LEU A 8 -3.10 4.17 10.85
C LEU A 8 -4.20 3.59 9.97
N VAL A 9 -5.37 4.25 9.93
CA VAL A 9 -6.47 3.82 9.07
C VAL A 9 -6.06 3.93 7.59
N ILE A 10 -5.44 5.03 7.20
CA ILE A 10 -4.97 5.21 5.82
C ILE A 10 -3.92 4.14 5.48
N THR A 11 -3.03 3.85 6.41
CA THR A 11 -2.01 2.80 6.20
C THR A 11 -2.69 1.45 5.98
N MET A 12 -3.72 1.13 6.75
CA MET A 12 -4.47 -0.11 6.57
C MET A 12 -5.11 -0.18 5.18
N GLU A 13 -5.69 0.93 4.72
CA GLU A 13 -6.30 0.99 3.40
C GLU A 13 -5.28 0.77 2.29
N GLU A 14 -4.12 1.41 2.40
CA GLU A 14 -3.05 1.24 1.41
C GLU A 14 -2.51 -0.18 1.40
N CYS A 15 -2.38 -0.81 2.56
CA CYS A 15 -1.97 -2.21 2.65
C CYS A 15 -2.99 -3.14 2.00
N ALA A 16 -4.28 -2.86 2.18
CA ALA A 16 -5.35 -3.65 1.58
C ALA A 16 -5.30 -3.53 0.04
N GLU A 17 -5.06 -2.33 -0.47
CA GLU A 17 -4.95 -2.10 -1.90
C GLU A 17 -3.73 -2.82 -2.49
N LEU A 18 -2.62 -2.83 -1.77
CA LEU A 18 -1.43 -3.58 -2.18
C LEU A 18 -1.74 -5.08 -2.24
N SER A 19 -2.44 -5.60 -1.23
CA SER A 19 -2.85 -7.00 -1.22
C SER A 19 -3.72 -7.35 -2.42
N GLN A 20 -4.65 -6.47 -2.78
CA GLN A 20 -5.51 -6.66 -3.94
C GLN A 20 -4.71 -6.66 -5.24
N ALA A 21 -3.73 -5.76 -5.36
CA ALA A 21 -2.89 -5.68 -6.54
C ALA A 21 -2.10 -6.98 -6.73
N CYS A 22 -1.53 -7.51 -5.66
CA CYS A 22 -0.81 -8.79 -5.69
C CYS A 22 -1.74 -9.94 -6.08
N SER A 23 -2.92 -9.99 -5.48
CA SER A 23 -3.90 -11.04 -5.75
C SER A 23 -4.34 -11.03 -7.22
N LYS A 24 -4.51 -9.84 -7.78
CA LYS A 24 -4.91 -9.68 -9.18
C LYS A 24 -3.88 -10.30 -10.12
N ILE A 25 -2.61 -10.07 -9.85
CA ILE A 25 -1.53 -10.63 -10.67
C ILE A 25 -1.54 -12.16 -10.59
N ILE A 26 -1.71 -12.71 -9.40
CA ILE A 26 -1.75 -14.16 -9.21
C ILE A 26 -2.93 -14.78 -9.96
N ARG A 27 -4.12 -14.16 -9.85
CA ARG A 27 -5.34 -14.71 -10.47
C ARG A 27 -5.32 -14.64 -11.99
N PHE A 28 -4.67 -13.63 -12.55
CA PHE A 28 -4.67 -13.38 -14.00
C PHE A 28 -3.28 -13.51 -14.60
N GLU A 29 -2.48 -14.40 -14.06
CA GLU A 29 -1.08 -14.58 -14.47
C GLU A 29 -0.92 -14.81 -15.96
N LYS A 30 -1.82 -15.60 -16.57
CA LYS A 30 -1.74 -15.94 -17.99
C LYS A 30 -2.19 -14.79 -18.89
N ASP A 31 -3.09 -13.94 -18.39
CA ASP A 31 -3.66 -12.84 -19.14
C ASP A 31 -3.22 -11.49 -18.57
N GLN A 32 -2.08 -11.49 -17.93
CA GLN A 32 -1.54 -10.32 -17.25
C GLN A 32 -1.32 -9.17 -18.22
N CYS A 33 -1.91 -8.03 -17.94
CA CYS A 33 -1.67 -6.85 -18.74
C CYS A 33 -0.63 -5.95 -18.06
N PRO A 34 0.07 -5.10 -18.85
CA PRO A 34 1.07 -4.19 -18.28
C PRO A 34 0.53 -3.28 -17.18
N ASN A 35 -0.77 -2.96 -17.22
CA ASN A 35 -1.39 -2.11 -16.22
C ASN A 35 -1.40 -2.74 -14.83
N ASP A 36 -1.43 -4.07 -14.73
CA ASP A 36 -1.44 -4.75 -13.43
C ASP A 36 -0.10 -4.57 -12.72
N LEU A 37 1.01 -4.64 -13.45
CA LEU A 37 2.33 -4.42 -12.88
C LEU A 37 2.54 -2.93 -12.51
N SER A 38 2.05 -2.03 -13.36
CA SER A 38 2.10 -0.60 -13.08
C SER A 38 1.29 -0.26 -11.84
N ASN A 39 0.11 -0.85 -11.70
CA ASN A 39 -0.74 -0.66 -10.53
C ASN A 39 -0.06 -1.19 -9.26
N LEU A 40 0.57 -2.36 -9.34
CA LEU A 40 1.32 -2.91 -8.21
C LEU A 40 2.42 -1.95 -7.77
N GLN A 41 3.16 -1.39 -8.74
CA GLN A 41 4.23 -0.45 -8.45
C GLN A 41 3.71 0.79 -7.74
N ASP A 42 2.58 1.33 -8.20
CA ASP A 42 1.94 2.49 -7.57
C ASP A 42 1.53 2.17 -6.13
N GLU A 43 0.95 1.00 -5.89
CA GLU A 43 0.53 0.60 -4.54
C GLU A 43 1.72 0.41 -3.61
N ILE A 44 2.82 -0.13 -4.11
CA ILE A 44 4.06 -0.24 -3.32
C ILE A 44 4.54 1.14 -2.91
N GLY A 45 4.54 2.09 -3.84
CA GLY A 45 4.93 3.47 -3.55
C GLY A 45 4.06 4.12 -2.49
N ASP A 46 2.75 3.89 -2.56
CA ASP A 46 1.80 4.43 -1.60
C ASP A 46 2.05 3.87 -0.19
N VAL A 47 2.29 2.56 -0.08
CA VAL A 47 2.57 1.93 1.21
C VAL A 47 3.89 2.45 1.78
N MET A 48 4.93 2.57 0.95
CA MET A 48 6.22 3.10 1.38
C MET A 48 6.09 4.54 1.87
N CYS A 49 5.28 5.34 1.19
CA CYS A 49 5.00 6.72 1.59
C CYS A 49 4.36 6.75 2.98
N MET A 50 3.38 5.89 3.24
CA MET A 50 2.73 5.82 4.54
C MET A 50 3.69 5.37 5.64
N ILE A 51 4.59 4.44 5.33
CA ILE A 51 5.61 4.00 6.30
C ILE A 51 6.50 5.18 6.69
N ASP A 52 6.92 5.99 5.71
CA ASP A 52 7.74 7.16 5.99
C ASP A 52 6.98 8.18 6.85
N ILE A 53 5.71 8.38 6.58
CA ILE A 53 4.87 9.28 7.37
C ILE A 53 4.79 8.80 8.83
N LEU A 54 4.60 7.50 9.03
CA LEU A 54 4.54 6.93 10.38
C LEU A 54 5.86 7.11 11.12
N LYS A 55 6.99 6.92 10.43
CA LYS A 55 8.31 7.14 11.02
C LYS A 55 8.50 8.61 11.40
N ASN A 56 8.16 9.52 10.50
CA ASN A 56 8.33 10.95 10.73
C ASN A 56 7.47 11.46 11.87
N ASN A 57 6.38 10.77 12.19
CA ASN A 57 5.50 11.12 13.29
C ASN A 57 5.78 10.31 14.56
N GLY A 58 6.86 9.54 14.58
CA GLY A 58 7.30 8.83 15.77
C GLY A 58 6.50 7.59 16.13
N LEU A 59 5.66 7.09 15.20
CA LEU A 59 4.87 5.89 15.46
C LEU A 59 5.67 4.61 15.34
N VAL A 60 6.71 4.64 14.51
CA VAL A 60 7.62 3.49 14.38
C VAL A 60 9.06 4.04 14.37
N SER A 61 9.99 3.24 14.85
CA SER A 61 11.41 3.61 14.83
C SER A 61 12.09 3.00 13.59
N ASP A 62 13.21 3.58 13.24
CA ASP A 62 14.01 3.10 12.09
C ASP A 62 14.63 1.72 12.34
#